data_cfaf5ea5a0300be6f00571d24b5a85f1
#
_entry.id   cfaf5ea5a0300be6f00571d24b5a85f1
#
_cell.length_a   1.000
_cell.length_b   1.000
_cell.length_c   1.000
_cell.angle_alpha   90.00
_cell.angle_beta   90.00
_cell.angle_gamma   90.00
#
_symmetry.space_group_name_H-M   'P 1'
#
loop_
_entity.id
_entity.type
_entity.pdbx_description
1 polymer ?
#
loop_
_entity_poly.entity_id
_entity_poly.type
_entity_poly.pdbx_seq_one_letter_code
_entity_poly.pdbx_strand_id
1 'polypeptide(L)' 'MKTGTVKFYNEEKGYGFVKEDGGAEIFVHATGLVDKVGENDKVTFDVQEGKKGLNAVNVKRA' A
#
# COMPACT_ATOMS: atom_id res chain seq x y z
N MET A 1 -1.64 10.19 8.08
CA MET A 1 -1.89 9.42 6.85
C MET A 1 -1.03 9.90 5.72
N LYS A 2 -0.52 8.98 4.95
CA LYS A 2 0.26 9.30 3.77
C LYS A 2 -0.55 9.02 2.52
N THR A 3 -0.17 9.64 1.42
CA THR A 3 -0.84 9.48 0.14
C THR A 3 0.13 8.87 -0.86
N GLY A 4 -0.36 7.99 -1.69
CA GLY A 4 0.47 7.38 -2.72
C GLY A 4 -0.37 6.74 -3.80
N THR A 5 0.30 6.04 -4.69
CA THR A 5 -0.33 5.34 -5.81
C THR A 5 0.10 3.88 -5.78
N VAL A 6 -0.84 2.99 -5.95
CA VAL A 6 -0.54 1.56 -6.03
C VAL A 6 0.27 1.31 -7.30
N LYS A 7 1.49 0.85 -7.13
CA LYS A 7 2.36 0.55 -8.25
C LYS A 7 2.10 -0.85 -8.81
N PHE A 8 1.82 -1.78 -7.90
CA PHE A 8 1.62 -3.18 -8.24
C PHE A 8 0.82 -3.83 -7.13
N TYR A 9 -0.11 -4.69 -7.50
CA TYR A 9 -0.82 -5.48 -6.51
C TYR A 9 -1.20 -6.84 -7.11
N ASN A 10 -0.87 -7.92 -6.40
CA ASN A 10 -1.19 -9.27 -6.82
C ASN A 10 -2.23 -9.85 -5.86
N GLU A 11 -3.48 -9.91 -6.31
CA GLU A 11 -4.58 -10.43 -5.49
C GLU A 11 -4.43 -11.91 -5.15
N GLU A 12 -3.85 -12.67 -6.04
CA GLU A 12 -3.66 -14.11 -5.80
C GLU A 12 -2.70 -14.38 -4.65
N LYS A 13 -1.65 -13.60 -4.57
CA LYS A 13 -0.64 -13.75 -3.53
C LYS A 13 -0.91 -12.85 -2.33
N GLY A 14 -1.80 -11.89 -2.48
CA GLY A 14 -2.20 -11.01 -1.39
C GLY A 14 -1.17 -9.99 -0.97
N TYR A 15 -0.42 -9.43 -1.91
CA TYR A 15 0.55 -8.39 -1.60
C TYR A 15 0.77 -7.46 -2.79
N GLY A 16 1.39 -6.33 -2.53
CA GLY A 16 1.74 -5.38 -3.56
C GLY A 16 2.63 -4.29 -3.03
N PHE A 17 2.82 -3.26 -3.83
CA PHE A 17 3.62 -2.10 -3.46
C PHE A 17 2.88 -0.82 -3.75
N VAL A 18 2.98 0.12 -2.84
CA VAL A 18 2.45 1.46 -3.00
C VAL A 18 3.63 2.42 -3.09
N LYS A 19 3.61 3.29 -4.08
CA LYS A 19 4.62 4.34 -4.18
C LYS A 19 4.08 5.57 -3.47
N GLU A 20 4.74 5.96 -2.40
CA GLU A 20 4.39 7.16 -1.66
C GLU A 20 4.68 8.40 -2.49
N ASP A 21 3.82 9.40 -2.39
CA ASP A 21 4.09 10.71 -2.98
C ASP A 21 5.36 11.25 -2.31
N GLY A 22 6.39 11.45 -3.08
CA GLY A 22 7.70 11.79 -2.55
C GLY A 22 8.75 10.73 -2.79
N GLY A 23 8.37 9.54 -3.28
CA GLY A 23 9.28 8.62 -3.91
C GLY A 23 9.57 7.28 -3.25
N ALA A 24 9.16 7.03 -2.04
CA ALA A 24 9.42 5.74 -1.40
C ALA A 24 8.42 4.67 -1.83
N GLU A 25 8.90 3.46 -2.06
CA GLU A 25 8.02 2.31 -2.30
C GLU A 25 7.81 1.58 -0.98
N ILE A 26 6.56 1.26 -0.68
CA ILE A 26 6.19 0.65 0.58
C ILE A 26 5.40 -0.62 0.30
N PHE A 27 5.79 -1.70 0.96
CA PHE A 27 5.11 -2.99 0.82
C PHE A 27 3.72 -2.91 1.45
N VAL A 28 2.72 -3.48 0.77
CA VAL A 28 1.37 -3.61 1.30
C VAL A 28 0.93 -5.07 1.25
N HIS A 29 0.38 -5.55 2.34
CA HIS A 29 -0.18 -6.89 2.43
C HIS A 29 -1.71 -6.78 2.38
N ALA A 30 -2.38 -7.82 1.86
CA ALA A 30 -3.83 -7.82 1.75
C ALA A 30 -4.53 -7.52 3.08
N THR A 31 -3.96 -7.97 4.19
CA THR A 31 -4.53 -7.71 5.50
C THR A 31 -4.45 -6.23 5.91
N GLY A 32 -3.63 -5.45 5.24
CA GLY A 32 -3.53 -4.02 5.49
C GLY A 32 -4.47 -3.17 4.65
N LEU A 33 -5.24 -3.80 3.76
CA LEU A 33 -6.19 -3.07 2.93
C LEU A 33 -7.52 -2.90 3.65
N VAL A 34 -8.01 -1.68 3.69
CA VAL A 34 -9.37 -1.40 4.14
C VAL A 34 -10.33 -1.45 2.96
N ASP A 35 -9.90 -0.86 1.84
CA ASP A 35 -10.64 -0.88 0.59
C ASP A 35 -9.91 -1.73 -0.43
N LYS A 36 -10.67 -2.30 -1.36
CA LYS A 36 -10.08 -3.01 -2.48
C LYS A 36 -9.46 -2.01 -3.44
N VAL A 37 -8.19 -2.20 -3.74
CA VAL A 37 -7.44 -1.30 -4.62
C VAL A 37 -6.78 -2.11 -5.73
N GLY A 38 -6.42 -1.43 -6.80
CA GLY A 38 -5.73 -2.05 -7.93
C GLY A 38 -4.56 -1.20 -8.39
N GLU A 39 -3.88 -1.65 -9.43
CA GLU A 39 -2.77 -0.91 -10.03
C GLU A 39 -3.19 0.51 -10.41
N ASN A 40 -2.31 1.45 -10.13
CA ASN A 40 -2.49 2.86 -10.44
C ASN A 40 -3.59 3.57 -9.66
N ASP A 41 -4.20 2.91 -8.67
CA ASP A 41 -5.17 3.57 -7.83
C ASP A 41 -4.48 4.50 -6.84
N LYS A 42 -5.04 5.68 -6.65
CA LYS A 42 -4.60 6.58 -5.60
C LYS A 42 -5.17 6.11 -4.27
N VAL A 43 -4.31 6.09 -3.25
CA VAL A 43 -4.69 5.60 -1.94
C VAL A 43 -4.12 6.47 -0.84
N THR A 44 -4.76 6.39 0.32
CA THR A 44 -4.21 6.92 1.55
C THR A 44 -3.89 5.75 2.47
N PHE A 45 -2.85 5.87 3.25
CA PHE A 45 -2.41 4.76 4.09
C PHE A 45 -1.55 5.27 5.24
N ASP A 46 -1.40 4.43 6.25
CA ASP A 46 -0.45 4.64 7.34
C ASP A 46 0.73 3.72 7.12
N VAL A 47 1.87 4.08 7.67
CA VAL A 47 3.08 3.28 7.58
C VAL A 47 3.37 2.68 8.93
N GLN A 48 3.64 1.39 8.94
CA GLN A 48 4.00 0.66 10.15
C GLN A 48 5.31 -0.07 9.92
N GLU A 49 6.19 -0.02 10.90
CA GLU A 49 7.46 -0.73 10.82
C GLU A 49 7.22 -2.22 11.04
N GLY A 50 7.70 -3.04 10.10
CA GLY A 50 7.59 -4.49 10.17
C GLY A 50 8.95 -5.15 10.19
N LYS A 51 8.96 -6.48 10.23
CA LYS A 51 10.20 -7.26 10.29
C LYS A 51 11.08 -7.08 9.06
N LYS A 52 10.50 -6.79 7.92
CA LYS A 52 11.21 -6.64 6.66
C LYS A 52 11.28 -5.20 6.19
N GLY A 53 10.94 -4.26 7.04
CA GLY A 53 10.90 -2.85 6.69
C GLY A 53 9.53 -2.26 6.87
N LEU A 54 9.24 -1.17 6.18
CA LEU A 54 7.98 -0.47 6.32
C LEU A 54 6.86 -1.15 5.56
N ASN A 55 5.70 -1.23 6.19
CA ASN A 55 4.48 -1.78 5.59
C ASN A 55 3.41 -0.71 5.55
N ALA A 56 2.63 -0.68 4.48
CA ALA A 56 1.44 0.16 4.43
C ALA A 56 0.27 -0.57 5.11
N VAL A 57 -0.42 0.14 5.97
CA VAL A 57 -1.60 -0.40 6.67
C VAL A 57 -2.73 0.60 6.55
N ASN A 58 -3.95 0.15 6.80
CA ASN A 58 -5.15 0.97 6.68
C ASN A 58 -5.25 1.63 5.31
N VAL A 59 -4.89 0.90 4.27
CA VAL A 59 -4.88 1.40 2.91
C VAL A 59 -6.30 1.58 2.42
N LYS A 60 -6.62 2.80 2.02
CA LYS A 60 -7.94 3.17 1.53
C LYS A 60 -7.80 3.89 0.20
N ARG A 61 -8.82 3.82 -0.61
CA ARG A 61 -8.88 4.65 -1.81
C ARG A 61 -8.95 6.12 -1.42
N ALA A 62 -8.16 6.90 -2.11
CA ALA A 62 -8.15 8.35 -1.89
C ALA A 62 -9.41 9.01 -2.47
#